data_c94d64542223f8ee4eac88e7f879378b
#
_entry.id   c94d64542223f8ee4eac88e7f879378b
#
_cell.length_a   1.000
_cell.length_b   1.000
_cell.length_c   1.000
_cell.angle_alpha   90.00
_cell.angle_beta   90.00
_cell.angle_gamma   90.00
#
_symmetry.space_group_name_H-M   'P 1'
#
loop_
_entity.id
_entity.type
_entity.pdbx_description
1 polymer ?
#
loop_
_entity_poly.entity_id
_entity_poly.type
_entity_poly.pdbx_seq_one_letter_code
_entity_poly.pdbx_strand_id
1 'polypeptide(L)'
;MVARSHQSRSKVFSDEALAFDDVLLVPAYSDILPVNVDLSTQLTREIGLKIPILSAAMDTVTESQMAISLASEGGVGIIHKNLSVEDQAKQVRFVKKYESGVINDPITASAESTVQE
;
A
#
# COMPACT_ATOMS: atom_id res chain seq x y z
N MET A 1 -0.52 13.61 -47.27
CA MET A 1 -1.52 13.02 -46.36
C MET A 1 -1.20 11.53 -46.24
N VAL A 2 -0.42 11.13 -45.19
CA VAL A 2 0.07 9.76 -45.06
C VAL A 2 -0.93 9.01 -44.19
N ALA A 3 -1.58 8.00 -44.76
CA ALA A 3 -2.49 7.13 -44.04
C ALA A 3 -1.73 6.34 -42.99
N ARG A 4 -2.02 6.58 -41.70
CA ARG A 4 -1.58 5.71 -40.61
C ARG A 4 -2.33 4.39 -40.70
N SER A 5 -1.63 3.33 -41.13
CA SER A 5 -2.13 1.97 -41.05
C SER A 5 -2.41 1.64 -39.58
N HIS A 6 -3.67 1.36 -39.24
CA HIS A 6 -4.02 0.71 -37.96
C HIS A 6 -3.44 -0.72 -38.00
N GLN A 7 -2.23 -0.88 -37.53
CA GLN A 7 -1.73 -2.21 -37.14
C GLN A 7 -2.62 -2.68 -35.98
N SER A 8 -3.43 -3.70 -36.24
CA SER A 8 -4.13 -4.45 -35.20
C SER A 8 -3.09 -5.00 -34.23
N ARG A 9 -2.92 -4.38 -33.07
CA ARG A 9 -2.06 -4.91 -32.00
C ARG A 9 -2.72 -6.20 -31.53
N SER A 10 -2.06 -7.33 -31.77
CA SER A 10 -2.43 -8.59 -31.17
C SER A 10 -2.59 -8.41 -29.65
N LYS A 11 -3.67 -8.92 -29.08
CA LYS A 11 -3.86 -8.95 -27.63
C LYS A 11 -3.06 -10.07 -26.95
N VAL A 12 -2.47 -10.94 -27.76
CA VAL A 12 -1.64 -12.05 -27.30
C VAL A 12 -0.22 -11.77 -27.75
N PHE A 13 0.69 -11.71 -26.80
CA PHE A 13 2.11 -11.61 -27.05
C PHE A 13 2.69 -13.02 -27.14
N SER A 14 3.61 -13.25 -28.08
CA SER A 14 4.30 -14.51 -28.26
C SER A 14 5.67 -14.55 -27.55
N ASP A 15 6.07 -13.42 -26.96
CA ASP A 15 7.33 -13.32 -26.25
C ASP A 15 7.25 -14.11 -24.93
N GLU A 16 8.36 -14.72 -24.53
CA GLU A 16 8.48 -15.42 -23.28
C GLU A 16 8.26 -14.46 -22.12
N ALA A 17 7.39 -14.86 -21.18
CA ALA A 17 7.12 -14.12 -19.96
C ALA A 17 7.38 -15.04 -18.77
N LEU A 18 8.24 -14.58 -17.85
CA LEU A 18 8.63 -15.34 -16.66
C LEU A 18 7.77 -14.94 -15.48
N ALA A 19 7.34 -15.93 -14.69
CA ALA A 19 6.77 -15.75 -13.36
C ALA A 19 7.86 -15.85 -12.29
N PHE A 20 7.56 -15.46 -11.05
CA PHE A 20 8.53 -15.59 -9.96
C PHE A 20 8.91 -17.05 -9.68
N ASP A 21 8.03 -18.00 -9.98
CA ASP A 21 8.29 -19.43 -9.82
C ASP A 21 9.30 -19.98 -10.87
N ASP A 22 9.50 -19.24 -11.94
CA ASP A 22 10.42 -19.65 -13.04
C ASP A 22 11.85 -19.11 -12.85
N VAL A 23 12.08 -18.27 -11.82
CA VAL A 23 13.35 -17.56 -11.66
C VAL A 23 13.91 -17.67 -10.25
N LEU A 24 15.24 -17.62 -10.13
CA LEU A 24 15.96 -17.51 -8.88
C LEU A 24 16.93 -16.33 -8.95
N LEU A 25 17.14 -15.68 -7.82
CA LEU A 25 18.17 -14.65 -7.72
C LEU A 25 19.56 -15.33 -7.74
N VAL A 26 20.42 -14.82 -8.57
CA VAL A 26 21.83 -15.27 -8.59
C VAL A 26 22.54 -14.74 -7.36
N PRO A 27 23.13 -15.60 -6.51
CA PRO A 27 23.92 -15.16 -5.37
C PRO A 27 25.08 -14.25 -5.81
N ALA A 28 25.31 -13.18 -5.08
CA ALA A 28 26.41 -12.26 -5.28
C ALA A 28 27.22 -12.10 -3.99
N TYR A 29 28.45 -11.60 -4.13
CA TYR A 29 29.26 -11.25 -2.98
C TYR A 29 28.59 -10.11 -2.18
N SER A 30 28.61 -10.23 -0.86
CA SER A 30 28.17 -9.18 0.07
C SER A 30 29.10 -9.15 1.27
N ASP A 31 29.48 -7.96 1.68
CA ASP A 31 30.25 -7.65 2.90
C ASP A 31 29.37 -7.00 3.99
N ILE A 32 28.08 -6.90 3.74
CA ILE A 32 27.10 -6.30 4.63
C ILE A 32 26.40 -7.38 5.46
N LEU A 33 26.39 -7.22 6.79
CA LEU A 33 25.61 -8.10 7.65
C LEU A 33 24.11 -7.81 7.51
N PRO A 34 23.23 -8.83 7.61
CA PRO A 34 21.79 -8.66 7.48
C PRO A 34 21.19 -7.55 8.37
N VAL A 35 21.73 -7.37 9.58
CA VAL A 35 21.29 -6.32 10.53
C VAL A 35 21.60 -4.90 10.05
N ASN A 36 22.57 -4.74 9.15
CA ASN A 36 23.02 -3.44 8.64
C ASN A 36 22.46 -3.13 7.25
N VAL A 37 21.57 -3.97 6.71
CA VAL A 37 20.98 -3.75 5.40
C VAL A 37 19.98 -2.59 5.46
N ASP A 38 20.14 -1.61 4.58
CA ASP A 38 19.13 -0.58 4.34
C ASP A 38 18.09 -1.10 3.35
N LEU A 39 16.86 -1.25 3.80
CA LEU A 39 15.71 -1.70 3.01
C LEU A 39 14.85 -0.53 2.49
N SER A 40 15.25 0.70 2.77
CA SER A 40 14.50 1.88 2.34
C SER A 40 14.38 1.94 0.80
N THR A 41 13.21 2.36 0.32
CA THR A 41 12.93 2.47 -1.10
C THR A 41 11.96 3.61 -1.39
N GLN A 42 11.86 3.99 -2.66
CA GLN A 42 10.92 4.98 -3.15
C GLN A 42 9.72 4.30 -3.82
N LEU A 43 8.52 4.49 -3.27
CA LEU A 43 7.28 4.04 -3.89
C LEU A 43 6.86 4.98 -5.02
N THR A 44 6.98 6.28 -4.77
CA THR A 44 6.72 7.34 -5.74
C THR A 44 7.78 8.43 -5.58
N ARG A 45 7.70 9.50 -6.38
CA ARG A 45 8.62 10.64 -6.25
C ARG A 45 8.58 11.31 -4.87
N GLU A 46 7.46 11.18 -4.15
CA GLU A 46 7.21 11.87 -2.88
C GLU A 46 7.01 10.92 -1.70
N ILE A 47 6.86 9.61 -1.96
CA ILE A 47 6.59 8.62 -0.92
C ILE A 47 7.75 7.64 -0.82
N GLY A 48 8.49 7.72 0.28
CA GLY A 48 9.49 6.74 0.67
C GLY A 48 8.92 5.69 1.61
N LEU A 49 9.47 4.49 1.55
CA LEU A 49 9.16 3.38 2.46
C LEU A 49 10.42 2.98 3.21
N LYS A 50 10.28 2.54 4.46
CA LYS A 50 11.38 1.97 5.24
C LYS A 50 11.63 0.51 4.88
N ILE A 51 10.58 -0.22 4.48
CA ILE A 51 10.65 -1.57 3.94
C ILE A 51 9.89 -1.64 2.62
N PRO A 52 10.36 -2.40 1.61
CA PRO A 52 9.77 -2.45 0.28
C PRO A 52 8.53 -3.38 0.22
N ILE A 53 7.58 -3.19 1.13
CA ILE A 53 6.40 -4.05 1.24
C ILE A 53 5.13 -3.21 1.15
N LEU A 54 4.23 -3.62 0.26
CA LEU A 54 2.89 -3.07 0.11
C LEU A 54 1.86 -4.19 0.27
N SER A 55 0.74 -3.91 0.91
CA SER A 55 -0.37 -4.86 0.88
C SER A 55 -1.30 -4.58 -0.30
N ALA A 56 -1.82 -5.66 -0.88
CA ALA A 56 -2.70 -5.59 -2.04
C ALA A 56 -4.04 -4.92 -1.71
N ALA A 57 -4.57 -4.15 -2.66
CA ALA A 57 -5.87 -3.49 -2.56
C ALA A 57 -7.03 -4.49 -2.80
N MET A 58 -7.11 -5.51 -1.97
CA MET A 58 -8.10 -6.58 -2.04
C MET A 58 -8.93 -6.60 -0.76
N ASP A 59 -10.23 -6.86 -0.88
CA ASP A 59 -11.19 -6.88 0.24
C ASP A 59 -10.87 -7.97 1.29
N THR A 60 -10.22 -9.04 0.86
CA THR A 60 -9.75 -10.12 1.75
C THR A 60 -8.35 -9.89 2.33
N VAL A 61 -7.68 -8.79 2.00
CA VAL A 61 -6.28 -8.54 2.37
C VAL A 61 -6.12 -7.24 3.15
N THR A 62 -6.57 -6.11 2.60
CA THR A 62 -6.21 -4.80 3.18
C THR A 62 -7.42 -3.97 3.55
N GLU A 63 -7.71 -3.96 4.85
CA GLU A 63 -8.51 -2.97 5.53
C GLU A 63 -7.65 -2.20 6.54
N SER A 64 -8.27 -1.37 7.38
CA SER A 64 -7.55 -0.48 8.31
C SER A 64 -6.57 -1.21 9.24
N GLN A 65 -6.88 -2.40 9.72
CA GLN A 65 -6.01 -3.16 10.63
C GLN A 65 -4.69 -3.58 9.93
N MET A 66 -4.80 -4.14 8.72
CA MET A 66 -3.62 -4.51 7.94
C MET A 66 -2.81 -3.27 7.55
N ALA A 67 -3.48 -2.18 7.16
CA ALA A 67 -2.81 -0.93 6.81
C ALA A 67 -2.04 -0.35 8.01
N ILE A 68 -2.60 -0.39 9.22
CA ILE A 68 -1.93 0.03 10.46
C ILE A 68 -0.71 -0.86 10.74
N SER A 69 -0.90 -2.18 10.72
CA SER A 69 0.20 -3.12 11.02
C SER A 69 1.38 -2.92 10.07
N LEU A 70 1.08 -2.78 8.78
CA LEU A 70 2.12 -2.62 7.77
C LEU A 70 2.81 -1.24 7.86
N ALA A 71 2.06 -0.18 8.15
CA ALA A 71 2.62 1.14 8.37
C ALA A 71 3.55 1.19 9.59
N SER A 72 3.19 0.48 10.66
CA SER A 72 4.03 0.38 11.87
C SER A 72 5.40 -0.27 11.59
N GLU A 73 5.45 -1.18 10.61
CA GLU A 73 6.71 -1.81 10.16
C GLU A 73 7.45 -0.99 9.10
N GLY A 74 6.87 0.10 8.62
CA GLY A 74 7.48 1.00 7.63
C GLY A 74 7.13 0.69 6.17
N GLY A 75 6.16 -0.19 5.92
CA GLY A 75 5.53 -0.43 4.63
C GLY A 75 4.29 0.44 4.41
N VAL A 76 3.43 0.07 3.46
CA VAL A 76 2.18 0.80 3.18
C VAL A 76 1.04 -0.15 2.84
N GLY A 77 -0.14 0.11 3.42
CA GLY A 77 -1.37 -0.59 3.08
C GLY A 77 -2.21 0.18 2.07
N ILE A 78 -2.71 -0.52 1.05
CA ILE A 78 -3.61 0.04 0.05
C ILE A 78 -5.03 -0.47 0.33
N ILE A 79 -5.88 0.39 0.89
CA ILE A 79 -7.27 0.04 1.20
C ILE A 79 -8.05 -0.19 -0.09
N HIS A 80 -8.78 -1.32 -0.14
CA HIS A 80 -9.52 -1.73 -1.33
C HIS A 80 -10.72 -0.82 -1.64
N LYS A 81 -11.21 -0.89 -2.87
CA LYS A 81 -12.34 -0.09 -3.37
C LYS A 81 -13.71 -0.74 -3.19
N ASN A 82 -13.79 -1.99 -2.73
CA ASN A 82 -15.06 -2.72 -2.55
C ASN A 82 -15.75 -2.28 -1.25
N LEU A 83 -15.96 -0.98 -1.12
CA LEU A 83 -16.60 -0.28 0.00
C LEU A 83 -17.41 0.89 -0.55
N SER A 84 -18.36 1.40 0.23
CA SER A 84 -18.93 2.70 -0.05
C SER A 84 -17.85 3.80 0.09
N VAL A 85 -18.05 4.95 -0.53
CA VAL A 85 -17.12 6.09 -0.41
C VAL A 85 -16.96 6.49 1.07
N GLU A 86 -18.06 6.50 1.80
CA GLU A 86 -18.11 6.85 3.22
C GLU A 86 -17.34 5.85 4.08
N ASP A 87 -17.50 4.55 3.81
CA ASP A 87 -16.82 3.51 4.59
C ASP A 87 -15.33 3.45 4.27
N GLN A 88 -14.94 3.61 3.00
CA GLN A 88 -13.53 3.71 2.65
C GLN A 88 -12.88 4.94 3.32
N ALA A 89 -13.56 6.08 3.32
CA ALA A 89 -13.09 7.27 4.01
C ALA A 89 -12.97 7.08 5.53
N LYS A 90 -13.88 6.30 6.16
CA LYS A 90 -13.78 5.92 7.59
C LYS A 90 -12.53 5.07 7.84
N GLN A 91 -12.28 4.07 6.99
CA GLN A 91 -11.09 3.22 7.09
C GLN A 91 -9.80 4.06 7.04
N VAL A 92 -9.70 4.96 6.05
CA VAL A 92 -8.53 5.85 5.92
C VAL A 92 -8.37 6.76 7.13
N ARG A 93 -9.46 7.38 7.60
CA ARG A 93 -9.41 8.23 8.80
C ARG A 93 -8.95 7.46 10.03
N PHE A 94 -9.41 6.21 10.18
CA PHE A 94 -9.00 5.37 11.29
C PHE A 94 -7.50 5.10 11.28
N VAL A 95 -6.92 4.73 10.12
CA VAL A 95 -5.47 4.55 9.96
C VAL A 95 -4.71 5.82 10.29
N LYS A 96 -5.15 6.98 9.76
CA LYS A 96 -4.46 8.25 9.98
C LYS A 96 -4.52 8.73 11.45
N LYS A 97 -5.61 8.45 12.14
CA LYS A 97 -5.71 8.75 13.58
C LYS A 97 -4.78 7.86 14.41
N TYR A 98 -4.56 6.62 14.01
CA TYR A 98 -3.68 5.69 14.73
C TYR A 98 -2.21 6.11 14.65
N GLU A 99 -1.74 6.52 13.46
CA GLU A 99 -0.34 6.90 13.23
C GLU A 99 0.10 8.19 13.96
N SER A 100 -0.83 9.10 14.18
CA SER A 100 -0.43 10.46 14.60
C SER A 100 0.04 10.55 16.05
N GLY A 101 -0.25 9.58 16.92
CA GLY A 101 -0.04 9.72 18.37
C GLY A 101 -0.71 10.95 19.00
N VAL A 102 -1.25 11.83 18.15
CA VAL A 102 -2.00 13.04 18.47
C VAL A 102 -3.39 12.90 17.87
N ILE A 103 -4.39 12.97 18.71
CA ILE A 103 -5.78 12.94 18.27
C ILE A 103 -6.13 14.35 17.78
N ASN A 104 -5.98 14.59 16.48
CA ASN A 104 -6.26 15.88 15.84
C ASN A 104 -7.78 16.19 15.74
N ASP A 105 -8.62 15.19 15.93
CA ASP A 105 -10.08 15.30 15.89
C ASP A 105 -10.67 14.32 16.91
N PRO A 106 -10.57 14.62 18.22
CA PRO A 106 -11.08 13.74 19.26
C PRO A 106 -12.62 13.70 19.22
N ILE A 107 -13.19 12.55 19.53
CA ILE A 107 -14.62 12.48 19.86
C ILE A 107 -14.77 13.21 21.18
N THR A 108 -15.43 14.36 21.16
CA THR A 108 -15.66 15.18 22.35
C THR A 108 -17.13 15.08 22.75
N ALA A 109 -17.37 15.10 24.05
CA ALA A 109 -18.68 15.27 24.61
C ALA A 109 -18.69 16.57 25.43
N SER A 110 -19.82 17.28 25.47
CA SER A 110 -19.96 18.40 26.40
C SER A 110 -20.13 17.88 27.83
N ALA A 111 -19.83 18.72 28.82
CA ALA A 111 -20.04 18.35 30.24
C ALA A 111 -21.51 18.08 30.57
N GLU A 112 -22.41 18.48 29.69
CA GLU A 112 -23.87 18.37 29.83
C GLU A 112 -24.44 17.18 29.03
N SER A 113 -23.63 16.51 28.20
CA SER A 113 -24.06 15.35 27.42
C SER A 113 -24.32 14.14 28.30
N THR A 114 -25.38 13.41 28.00
CA THR A 114 -25.73 12.17 28.70
C THR A 114 -25.06 10.96 28.01
N VAL A 115 -24.94 9.82 28.72
CA VAL A 115 -24.37 8.57 28.19
C VAL A 115 -25.17 8.00 27.01
N GLN A 116 -26.38 8.51 26.77
CA GLN A 116 -27.25 8.07 25.66
C GLN A 116 -27.12 8.92 24.40
N GLU A 117 -26.42 10.05 24.44
CA GLU A 117 -26.10 10.90 23.32
C GLU A 117 -24.71 10.52 22.73
#